data_ff9f735c362296b7c395390764ccdcef
#
_entry.id   ff9f735c362296b7c395390764ccdcef
#
_cell.length_a   1.000
_cell.length_b   1.000
_cell.length_c   1.000
_cell.angle_alpha   90.00
_cell.angle_beta   90.00
_cell.angle_gamma   90.00
#
_symmetry.space_group_name_H-M   'P 1'
#
loop_
_entity.id
_entity.type
_entity.pdbx_description
1 polymer ?
#
loop_
_entity_poly.entity_id
_entity_poly.type
_entity_poly.pdbx_seq_one_letter_code
_entity_poly.pdbx_strand_id
1 'polypeptide(L)'
;MAWGKGKKDEKGTAEKDAAASQDKMTDAAGDAGTPRSAGKATRDGAAQAASRAAGAVAGAASGAAGAAAGAARGAGKGIAAGFTALRDVRDASRQHSSAKSQMESTEKTLEAQRAALDHRVSIEEGYQDIVAAQTAALADAQKREADAVQYAARLSHELRDLEAGLAKMRAEDEQALRPYKQLAESSKGRADDATRTVAEAKRAVRTAEGQVKDATDRREQAIASANRALDNSKARQRKVQGELDKLLADPSAKHDAIAQVRQELAAEAAHVSAAEAAVTRSTADAQSSVDNAQTHLWTQKQSLETAQREADAMQAEAKERRGEYDHLRAQADARQKKLSDNIDRHKAEIERTNRLRDNAQTDAKKAGDLLSEAKSIHDTPQATMQLRNSIAEREQALETQRAQVEELGRAERELRRRTRATRIAVLVILAVVVVVVAVLVASMLFG
;
A
#
# COMPACT_ATOMS: atom_id res chain seq x y z
N MET A 1 -44.32 -56.52 -2.61
CA MET A 1 -44.10 -57.10 -3.94
C MET A 1 -42.73 -56.75 -4.41
N ALA A 2 -41.94 -57.78 -4.52
CA ALA A 2 -40.58 -57.90 -4.92
C ALA A 2 -40.38 -57.73 -6.43
N TRP A 3 -39.13 -57.56 -6.80
CA TRP A 3 -38.45 -57.76 -8.10
C TRP A 3 -37.72 -56.45 -8.51
N GLY A 4 -36.43 -56.39 -8.85
CA GLY A 4 -35.53 -57.53 -9.12
C GLY A 4 -34.13 -56.92 -9.45
N LYS A 5 -33.15 -57.73 -9.15
CA LYS A 5 -31.73 -57.61 -9.42
C LYS A 5 -31.35 -57.34 -10.89
N GLY A 6 -30.27 -56.62 -11.10
CA GLY A 6 -29.49 -56.60 -12.34
C GLY A 6 -28.07 -56.15 -12.09
N LYS A 7 -27.12 -57.11 -11.86
CA LYS A 7 -25.67 -57.02 -11.97
C LYS A 7 -25.23 -56.95 -13.42
N LYS A 8 -24.11 -56.23 -13.70
CA LYS A 8 -22.95 -56.66 -14.51
C LYS A 8 -21.95 -55.48 -14.52
N ASP A 9 -20.89 -55.69 -13.92
CA ASP A 9 -19.49 -55.92 -14.28
C ASP A 9 -19.07 -55.54 -15.70
N GLU A 10 -17.99 -54.70 -15.78
CA GLU A 10 -16.82 -54.80 -16.64
C GLU A 10 -15.92 -53.59 -16.34
N LYS A 11 -14.80 -53.78 -15.70
CA LYS A 11 -13.40 -54.00 -16.07
C LYS A 11 -12.94 -53.26 -17.34
N GLY A 12 -11.96 -52.42 -17.16
CA GLY A 12 -11.08 -51.82 -18.20
C GLY A 12 -10.12 -50.82 -17.56
N THR A 13 -9.06 -51.28 -17.03
CA THR A 13 -7.59 -51.14 -17.21
C THR A 13 -7.13 -50.08 -18.22
N ALA A 14 -6.24 -49.21 -17.77
CA ALA A 14 -4.97 -48.70 -18.31
C ALA A 14 -4.60 -47.40 -17.54
N GLU A 15 -3.67 -47.37 -16.65
CA GLU A 15 -2.19 -47.44 -16.76
C GLU A 15 -1.57 -46.33 -17.63
N LYS A 16 -0.65 -45.59 -16.94
CA LYS A 16 0.45 -44.74 -17.43
C LYS A 16 0.07 -43.38 -17.99
N ASP A 17 0.58 -42.29 -17.42
CA ASP A 17 1.99 -41.92 -17.49
C ASP A 17 2.35 -40.90 -16.38
N ALA A 18 3.47 -41.23 -15.75
CA ALA A 18 4.29 -40.34 -14.93
C ALA A 18 5.23 -39.55 -15.85
N ALA A 19 5.33 -38.26 -15.65
CA ALA A 19 6.51 -37.46 -15.97
C ALA A 19 6.41 -36.17 -15.14
N ALA A 20 7.16 -36.05 -14.06
CA ALA A 20 8.46 -35.41 -13.97
C ALA A 20 8.48 -33.99 -14.55
N SER A 21 8.40 -33.00 -13.67
CA SER A 21 9.15 -31.77 -13.86
C SER A 21 9.57 -31.25 -12.48
N GLN A 22 10.79 -31.60 -12.14
CA GLN A 22 11.67 -30.88 -11.24
C GLN A 22 12.00 -29.51 -11.84
N ASP A 23 12.39 -28.64 -10.93
CA ASP A 23 13.26 -27.50 -11.15
C ASP A 23 12.59 -26.14 -11.35
N LYS A 24 12.56 -25.39 -10.23
CA LYS A 24 13.40 -24.20 -10.05
C LYS A 24 13.21 -23.62 -8.65
N MET A 25 14.13 -24.03 -7.76
CA MET A 25 14.55 -23.17 -6.67
C MET A 25 15.18 -21.92 -7.30
N THR A 26 14.62 -20.76 -7.00
CA THR A 26 15.36 -19.51 -7.07
C THR A 26 15.36 -18.89 -5.70
N ASP A 27 16.55 -18.88 -5.10
CA ASP A 27 16.96 -18.05 -4.00
C ASP A 27 16.47 -16.62 -4.18
N ALA A 28 15.75 -16.13 -3.17
CA ALA A 28 15.63 -14.72 -2.89
C ALA A 28 15.95 -14.52 -1.40
N ALA A 29 17.25 -14.44 -1.11
CA ALA A 29 17.76 -13.88 0.13
C ALA A 29 17.33 -12.42 0.22
N GLY A 30 16.33 -12.15 1.04
CA GLY A 30 15.92 -10.81 1.43
C GLY A 30 16.94 -10.24 2.39
N ASP A 31 17.68 -9.28 1.92
CA ASP A 31 18.57 -8.38 2.61
C ASP A 31 17.84 -7.67 3.77
N ALA A 32 18.16 -8.07 4.99
CA ALA A 32 17.72 -7.40 6.21
C ALA A 32 18.56 -6.13 6.39
N GLY A 33 18.02 -5.00 5.91
CA GLY A 33 18.58 -3.67 6.09
C GLY A 33 18.72 -3.31 7.56
N THR A 34 19.93 -3.32 8.06
CA THR A 34 20.32 -2.67 9.32
C THR A 34 20.13 -1.17 9.22
N PRO A 35 19.58 -0.50 10.24
CA PRO A 35 19.49 0.97 10.24
C PRO A 35 20.90 1.58 10.37
N ARG A 36 21.35 2.23 9.31
CA ARG A 36 22.53 3.09 9.31
C ARG A 36 22.31 4.24 10.28
N SER A 37 23.13 4.30 11.32
CA SER A 37 23.32 5.45 12.18
C SER A 37 23.71 6.67 11.32
N ALA A 38 22.80 7.63 11.22
CA ALA A 38 23.11 8.98 10.76
C ALA A 38 23.86 9.73 11.87
N GLY A 39 25.10 10.07 11.63
CA GLY A 39 25.82 10.92 12.57
C GLY A 39 27.33 10.92 12.38
N LYS A 40 27.83 11.47 11.29
CA LYS A 40 29.17 12.12 11.24
C LYS A 40 29.47 12.62 9.82
N ALA A 41 28.89 13.72 9.45
CA ALA A 41 29.36 14.44 8.27
C ALA A 41 28.99 15.93 8.40
N THR A 42 29.67 16.69 9.20
CA THR A 42 29.71 18.15 9.09
C THR A 42 30.85 18.71 9.95
N ARG A 43 32.11 18.36 9.68
CA ARG A 43 33.24 19.11 10.27
C ARG A 43 34.43 19.32 9.32
N ASP A 44 34.51 18.60 8.19
CA ASP A 44 35.64 18.76 7.26
C ASP A 44 35.39 19.76 6.11
N GLY A 45 34.15 20.20 5.90
CA GLY A 45 33.83 21.18 4.86
C GLY A 45 34.23 22.64 5.17
N ALA A 46 34.34 22.97 6.45
CA ALA A 46 34.69 24.33 6.87
C ALA A 46 36.20 24.63 6.84
N ALA A 47 37.05 23.63 6.94
CA ALA A 47 38.50 23.77 6.89
C ALA A 47 39.05 23.93 5.47
N GLN A 48 38.39 23.31 4.46
CA GLN A 48 38.81 23.46 3.05
C GLN A 48 38.30 24.73 2.38
N ALA A 49 37.22 25.33 2.86
CA ALA A 49 36.78 26.63 2.36
C ALA A 49 37.68 27.78 2.85
N ALA A 50 38.24 27.65 4.06
CA ALA A 50 39.16 28.63 4.60
C ALA A 50 40.56 28.63 3.93
N SER A 51 41.00 27.46 3.45
CA SER A 51 42.30 27.35 2.73
C SER A 51 42.23 27.83 1.29
N ARG A 52 41.07 27.78 0.62
CA ARG A 52 40.87 28.32 -0.73
C ARG A 52 40.71 29.86 -0.75
N ALA A 53 40.17 30.44 0.31
CA ALA A 53 40.08 31.90 0.42
C ALA A 53 41.44 32.56 0.71
N ALA A 54 42.37 31.83 1.35
CA ALA A 54 43.73 32.34 1.62
C ALA A 54 44.63 32.37 0.37
N GLY A 55 44.36 31.49 -0.62
CA GLY A 55 45.12 31.42 -1.88
C GLY A 55 44.72 32.48 -2.90
N ALA A 56 43.47 32.99 -2.86
CA ALA A 56 43.00 34.01 -3.81
C ALA A 56 43.38 35.43 -3.50
N VAL A 57 43.79 35.73 -2.23
CA VAL A 57 44.21 37.06 -1.79
C VAL A 57 45.71 37.33 -2.08
N ALA A 58 46.51 36.31 -2.29
CA ALA A 58 47.93 36.44 -2.63
C ALA A 58 48.18 36.84 -4.10
N GLY A 59 47.20 36.68 -5.01
CA GLY A 59 47.35 36.98 -6.44
C GLY A 59 46.94 38.39 -6.87
N ALA A 60 46.16 39.12 -6.03
CA ALA A 60 45.65 40.43 -6.38
C ALA A 60 46.51 41.60 -5.81
N ALA A 61 47.54 41.31 -4.98
CA ALA A 61 48.38 42.32 -4.34
C ALA A 61 49.60 42.75 -5.19
N SER A 62 49.85 42.16 -6.36
CA SER A 62 51.00 42.49 -7.20
C SER A 62 50.76 43.59 -8.25
N GLY A 63 49.53 44.16 -8.33
CA GLY A 63 49.18 45.19 -9.31
C GLY A 63 49.13 46.63 -8.82
N ALA A 64 49.19 46.87 -7.49
CA ALA A 64 49.05 48.20 -6.92
C ALA A 64 50.36 48.77 -6.25
N ALA A 65 51.52 48.23 -6.57
CA ALA A 65 52.78 48.53 -5.90
C ALA A 65 53.53 49.79 -6.50
N GLY A 66 52.84 50.65 -7.21
CA GLY A 66 53.49 51.83 -7.83
C GLY A 66 53.39 53.19 -7.13
N ALA A 67 52.53 53.36 -6.13
CA ALA A 67 52.25 54.72 -5.61
C ALA A 67 52.36 54.87 -4.07
N ALA A 68 52.82 53.91 -3.31
CA ALA A 68 52.89 54.04 -1.85
C ALA A 68 54.22 53.62 -1.24
N ALA A 69 55.33 53.82 -1.96
CA ALA A 69 56.67 53.43 -1.50
C ALA A 69 57.28 54.35 -0.38
N GLY A 70 56.54 55.35 0.07
CA GLY A 70 57.04 56.29 1.13
C GLY A 70 56.49 55.99 2.54
N ALA A 71 55.25 55.40 2.65
CA ALA A 71 54.59 55.15 3.92
C ALA A 71 54.74 53.69 4.43
N ALA A 72 55.23 52.81 3.61
CA ALA A 72 55.22 51.36 3.87
C ALA A 72 56.38 50.83 4.74
N ARG A 73 57.46 51.67 4.98
CA ARG A 73 58.59 51.24 5.82
C ARG A 73 58.30 51.29 7.33
N GLY A 74 57.37 52.10 7.79
CA GLY A 74 56.91 52.14 9.18
C GLY A 74 55.81 51.10 9.49
N ALA A 75 54.91 50.85 8.54
CA ALA A 75 53.76 49.97 8.72
C ALA A 75 54.18 48.48 8.68
N GLY A 76 55.18 48.09 7.89
CA GLY A 76 55.65 46.73 7.79
C GLY A 76 56.19 46.11 9.08
N LYS A 77 56.92 46.96 9.91
CA LYS A 77 57.38 46.48 11.22
C LYS A 77 56.26 46.36 12.24
N GLY A 78 55.22 47.21 12.18
CA GLY A 78 54.06 47.15 13.06
C GLY A 78 53.15 45.99 12.78
N ILE A 79 52.96 45.67 11.49
CA ILE A 79 52.13 44.50 11.05
C ILE A 79 52.83 43.17 11.38
N ALA A 80 54.15 43.06 11.14
CA ALA A 80 54.94 41.89 11.51
C ALA A 80 54.95 41.66 13.04
N ALA A 81 55.11 42.73 13.85
CA ALA A 81 55.03 42.65 15.30
C ALA A 81 53.57 42.28 15.79
N GLY A 82 52.56 42.74 15.09
CA GLY A 82 51.16 42.37 15.37
C GLY A 82 50.85 40.88 15.10
N PHE A 83 51.40 40.32 14.02
CA PHE A 83 51.24 38.90 13.71
C PHE A 83 52.03 37.98 14.64
N THR A 84 53.25 38.38 15.07
CA THR A 84 53.99 37.63 16.08
C THR A 84 53.30 37.67 17.43
N ALA A 85 52.80 38.81 17.89
CA ALA A 85 52.02 38.95 19.11
C ALA A 85 50.68 38.15 19.10
N LEU A 86 50.00 38.02 17.94
CA LEU A 86 48.86 37.17 17.77
C LEU A 86 49.21 35.68 17.85
N ARG A 87 50.35 35.30 17.30
CA ARG A 87 50.86 33.92 17.32
C ARG A 87 51.22 33.51 18.75
N ASP A 88 51.97 34.36 19.47
CA ASP A 88 52.39 34.11 20.87
C ASP A 88 51.20 33.95 21.81
N VAL A 89 50.15 34.75 21.67
CA VAL A 89 48.91 34.62 22.46
C VAL A 89 48.15 33.35 22.08
N ARG A 90 48.14 32.98 20.80
CA ARG A 90 47.47 31.74 20.35
C ARG A 90 48.22 30.50 20.87
N ASP A 91 49.54 30.54 20.87
CA ASP A 91 50.35 29.41 21.36
C ASP A 91 50.25 29.29 22.89
N ALA A 92 50.27 30.39 23.64
CA ALA A 92 50.00 30.40 25.09
C ALA A 92 48.57 29.89 25.42
N SER A 93 47.56 30.30 24.62
CA SER A 93 46.17 29.80 24.78
C SER A 93 46.05 28.31 24.51
N ARG A 94 46.80 27.79 23.51
CA ARG A 94 46.83 26.34 23.21
C ARG A 94 47.51 25.58 24.33
N GLN A 95 48.61 26.05 24.85
CA GLN A 95 49.32 25.42 25.98
C GLN A 95 48.45 25.38 27.23
N HIS A 96 47.80 26.49 27.58
CA HIS A 96 46.88 26.58 28.71
C HIS A 96 45.67 25.63 28.53
N SER A 97 45.03 25.60 27.33
CA SER A 97 43.90 24.72 27.06
C SER A 97 44.30 23.23 27.05
N SER A 98 45.50 22.91 26.55
CA SER A 98 46.03 21.55 26.58
C SER A 98 46.34 21.10 28.02
N ALA A 99 47.03 21.93 28.84
CA ALA A 99 47.27 21.61 30.24
C ALA A 99 45.97 21.48 31.02
N LYS A 100 44.99 22.34 30.78
CA LYS A 100 43.66 22.23 31.40
C LYS A 100 42.92 20.94 31.01
N SER A 101 42.95 20.55 29.75
CA SER A 101 42.32 19.30 29.33
C SER A 101 43.00 18.06 29.90
N GLN A 102 44.33 18.08 30.08
CA GLN A 102 45.09 17.03 30.76
C GLN A 102 44.71 16.94 32.24
N MET A 103 44.64 18.08 32.94
CA MET A 103 44.20 18.15 34.33
C MET A 103 42.79 17.58 34.51
N GLU A 104 41.84 18.01 33.68
CA GLU A 104 40.43 17.52 33.68
C GLU A 104 40.36 16.00 33.40
N SER A 105 41.24 15.47 32.53
CA SER A 105 41.31 14.02 32.29
C SER A 105 41.88 13.23 33.48
N THR A 106 42.88 13.81 34.14
CA THR A 106 43.46 13.24 35.38
C THR A 106 42.44 13.25 36.53
N GLU A 107 41.69 14.33 36.67
CA GLU A 107 40.63 14.47 37.69
C GLU A 107 39.52 13.43 37.48
N LYS A 108 39.03 13.25 36.23
CA LYS A 108 38.04 12.19 35.91
C LYS A 108 38.56 10.77 36.19
N THR A 109 39.82 10.51 35.86
CA THR A 109 40.43 9.19 36.19
C THR A 109 40.58 8.93 37.68
N LEU A 110 40.90 10.00 38.44
CA LEU A 110 40.99 9.95 39.89
C LEU A 110 39.64 9.69 40.54
N GLU A 111 38.57 10.37 40.08
CA GLU A 111 37.20 10.12 40.54
C GLU A 111 36.76 8.70 40.27
N ALA A 112 37.04 8.15 39.06
CA ALA A 112 36.74 6.79 38.73
C ALA A 112 37.49 5.76 39.63
N GLN A 113 38.78 6.04 39.96
CA GLN A 113 39.57 5.18 40.85
C GLN A 113 39.08 5.26 42.29
N ARG A 114 38.69 6.42 42.81
CA ARG A 114 38.07 6.54 44.13
C ARG A 114 36.77 5.78 44.21
N ALA A 115 35.88 5.90 43.20
CA ALA A 115 34.64 5.13 43.15
C ALA A 115 34.91 3.60 43.13
N ALA A 116 35.96 3.18 42.38
CA ALA A 116 36.36 1.77 42.36
C ALA A 116 36.91 1.28 43.73
N LEU A 117 37.67 2.14 44.45
CA LEU A 117 38.17 1.81 45.80
C LEU A 117 37.02 1.71 46.80
N ASP A 118 36.11 2.70 46.81
CA ASP A 118 34.93 2.68 47.71
C ASP A 118 34.06 1.45 47.47
N HIS A 119 33.88 1.07 46.20
CA HIS A 119 33.15 -0.16 45.85
C HIS A 119 33.85 -1.42 46.40
N ARG A 120 35.18 -1.55 46.25
CA ARG A 120 35.91 -2.68 46.77
C ARG A 120 35.85 -2.75 48.29
N VAL A 121 36.03 -1.64 49.00
CA VAL A 121 35.96 -1.55 50.46
C VAL A 121 34.55 -1.94 50.94
N SER A 122 33.49 -1.41 50.29
CA SER A 122 32.11 -1.76 50.62
C SER A 122 31.84 -3.29 50.48
N ILE A 123 32.43 -3.93 49.45
CA ILE A 123 32.29 -5.38 49.25
C ILE A 123 33.10 -6.15 50.32
N GLU A 124 34.31 -5.72 50.66
CA GLU A 124 35.13 -6.37 51.72
C GLU A 124 34.43 -6.33 53.08
N GLU A 125 33.84 -5.16 53.46
CA GLU A 125 33.12 -4.99 54.72
C GLU A 125 31.83 -5.81 54.79
N GLY A 126 31.06 -5.90 53.67
CA GLY A 126 29.78 -6.64 53.58
C GLY A 126 29.92 -8.06 53.04
N TYR A 127 31.10 -8.65 52.90
CA TYR A 127 31.34 -9.88 52.14
C TYR A 127 30.41 -11.04 52.50
N GLN A 128 30.26 -11.35 53.79
CA GLN A 128 29.41 -12.48 54.21
C GLN A 128 27.93 -12.28 53.88
N ASP A 129 27.44 -11.08 54.11
CA ASP A 129 26.04 -10.72 53.84
C ASP A 129 25.76 -10.74 52.32
N ILE A 130 26.69 -10.21 51.50
CA ILE A 130 26.61 -10.23 50.04
C ILE A 130 26.60 -11.67 49.53
N VAL A 131 27.52 -12.53 50.01
CA VAL A 131 27.57 -13.95 49.60
C VAL A 131 26.28 -14.68 49.97
N ALA A 132 25.76 -14.50 51.17
CA ALA A 132 24.51 -15.12 51.58
C ALA A 132 23.31 -14.64 50.74
N ALA A 133 23.18 -13.33 50.56
CA ALA A 133 22.10 -12.72 49.79
C ALA A 133 22.16 -13.14 48.30
N GLN A 134 23.33 -13.07 47.67
CA GLN A 134 23.48 -13.41 46.25
C GLN A 134 23.34 -14.92 46.01
N THR A 135 23.74 -15.77 46.92
CA THR A 135 23.53 -17.24 46.84
C THR A 135 22.03 -17.56 46.89
N ALA A 136 21.29 -16.93 47.82
CA ALA A 136 19.84 -17.09 47.90
C ALA A 136 19.13 -16.56 46.67
N ALA A 137 19.53 -15.37 46.17
CA ALA A 137 18.96 -14.76 44.96
C ALA A 137 19.23 -15.62 43.70
N LEU A 138 20.43 -16.21 43.57
CA LEU A 138 20.79 -17.13 42.50
C LEU A 138 19.91 -18.39 42.52
N ALA A 139 19.73 -19.01 43.70
CA ALA A 139 18.90 -20.20 43.86
C ALA A 139 17.42 -19.93 43.53
N ASP A 140 16.88 -18.78 43.99
CA ASP A 140 15.51 -18.36 43.66
C ASP A 140 15.33 -18.07 42.17
N ALA A 141 16.28 -17.38 41.55
CA ALA A 141 16.26 -17.10 40.12
C ALA A 141 16.31 -18.38 39.27
N GLN A 142 17.18 -19.33 39.63
CA GLN A 142 17.27 -20.66 38.98
C GLN A 142 15.97 -21.46 39.12
N LYS A 143 15.33 -21.40 40.30
CA LYS A 143 14.02 -22.04 40.50
C LYS A 143 12.95 -21.41 39.60
N ARG A 144 12.85 -20.08 39.57
CA ARG A 144 11.91 -19.37 38.71
C ARG A 144 12.14 -19.69 37.22
N GLU A 145 13.39 -19.80 36.80
CA GLU A 145 13.75 -20.20 35.43
C GLU A 145 13.27 -21.63 35.15
N ALA A 146 13.53 -22.59 35.99
CA ALA A 146 13.12 -23.99 35.86
C ALA A 146 11.57 -24.11 35.80
N ASP A 147 10.85 -23.42 36.69
CA ASP A 147 9.39 -23.40 36.72
C ASP A 147 8.81 -22.80 35.43
N ALA A 148 9.40 -21.70 34.93
CA ALA A 148 8.99 -21.09 33.68
C ALA A 148 9.24 -22.00 32.47
N VAL A 149 10.37 -22.70 32.40
CA VAL A 149 10.67 -23.67 31.33
C VAL A 149 9.66 -24.82 31.32
N GLN A 150 9.35 -25.39 32.49
CA GLN A 150 8.36 -26.48 32.58
C GLN A 150 6.95 -26.01 32.19
N TYR A 151 6.55 -24.81 32.60
CA TYR A 151 5.25 -24.26 32.27
C TYR A 151 5.15 -23.95 30.79
N ALA A 152 6.16 -23.32 30.18
CA ALA A 152 6.20 -23.07 28.73
C ALA A 152 6.16 -24.36 27.90
N ALA A 153 6.81 -25.44 28.38
CA ALA A 153 6.78 -26.75 27.72
C ALA A 153 5.35 -27.35 27.72
N ARG A 154 4.63 -27.27 28.84
CA ARG A 154 3.23 -27.71 28.93
C ARG A 154 2.33 -26.92 28.00
N LEU A 155 2.40 -25.59 28.05
CA LEU A 155 1.61 -24.71 27.15
C LEU A 155 1.93 -24.99 25.68
N SER A 156 3.19 -25.28 25.35
CA SER A 156 3.59 -25.61 23.97
C SER A 156 3.04 -26.96 23.49
N HIS A 157 2.80 -27.90 24.37
CA HIS A 157 2.10 -29.13 24.04
C HIS A 157 0.61 -28.88 23.79
N GLU A 158 -0.05 -28.18 24.72
CA GLU A 158 -1.46 -27.80 24.59
C GLU A 158 -1.71 -26.98 23.33
N LEU A 159 -0.80 -26.05 22.99
CA LEU A 159 -0.87 -25.27 21.77
C LEU A 159 -0.85 -26.16 20.51
N ARG A 160 0.02 -27.18 20.45
CA ARG A 160 0.06 -28.11 19.31
C ARG A 160 -1.23 -28.90 19.17
N ASP A 161 -1.82 -29.33 20.29
CA ASP A 161 -3.09 -30.05 20.29
C ASP A 161 -4.24 -29.15 19.80
N LEU A 162 -4.27 -27.89 20.23
CA LEU A 162 -5.24 -26.92 19.76
C LEU A 162 -5.07 -26.58 18.26
N GLU A 163 -3.84 -26.41 17.78
CA GLU A 163 -3.55 -26.17 16.36
C GLU A 163 -3.94 -27.39 15.49
N ALA A 164 -3.64 -28.60 15.94
CA ALA A 164 -4.09 -29.82 15.27
C ALA A 164 -5.63 -29.92 15.26
N GLY A 165 -6.27 -29.58 16.39
CA GLY A 165 -7.73 -29.52 16.49
C GLY A 165 -8.36 -28.50 15.54
N LEU A 166 -7.76 -27.32 15.41
CA LEU A 166 -8.21 -26.30 14.46
C LEU A 166 -8.06 -26.76 13.00
N ALA A 167 -6.93 -27.39 12.66
CA ALA A 167 -6.70 -27.92 11.32
C ALA A 167 -7.73 -29.00 10.96
N LYS A 168 -8.02 -29.92 11.88
CA LYS A 168 -9.05 -30.94 11.72
C LYS A 168 -10.45 -30.33 11.55
N MET A 169 -10.81 -29.39 12.43
CA MET A 169 -12.12 -28.69 12.34
C MET A 169 -12.29 -27.97 11.01
N ARG A 170 -11.25 -27.31 10.49
CA ARG A 170 -11.28 -26.65 9.18
C ARG A 170 -11.52 -27.62 8.05
N ALA A 171 -10.85 -28.77 8.07
CA ALA A 171 -11.03 -29.81 7.06
C ALA A 171 -12.45 -30.41 7.10
N GLU A 172 -12.98 -30.67 8.30
CA GLU A 172 -14.34 -31.17 8.50
C GLU A 172 -15.40 -30.15 8.05
N ASP A 173 -15.22 -28.86 8.42
CA ASP A 173 -16.12 -27.78 8.01
C ASP A 173 -16.07 -27.58 6.49
N GLU A 174 -14.90 -27.61 5.86
CA GLU A 174 -14.77 -27.49 4.39
C GLU A 174 -15.50 -28.64 3.68
N GLN A 175 -15.31 -29.87 4.15
CA GLN A 175 -15.99 -31.04 3.61
C GLN A 175 -17.50 -30.92 3.78
N ALA A 176 -17.98 -30.49 4.95
CA ALA A 176 -19.40 -30.33 5.24
C ALA A 176 -20.05 -29.19 4.42
N LEU A 177 -19.34 -28.08 4.20
CA LEU A 177 -19.81 -26.92 3.45
C LEU A 177 -19.78 -27.12 1.92
N ARG A 178 -18.96 -28.03 1.41
CA ARG A 178 -18.78 -28.27 -0.02
C ARG A 178 -20.08 -28.52 -0.79
N PRO A 179 -21.00 -29.40 -0.34
CA PRO A 179 -22.26 -29.65 -1.04
C PRO A 179 -23.15 -28.39 -1.08
N TYR A 180 -23.23 -27.62 0.01
CA TYR A 180 -24.02 -26.42 0.06
C TYR A 180 -23.45 -25.32 -0.85
N LYS A 181 -22.13 -25.19 -0.92
CA LYS A 181 -21.47 -24.30 -1.87
C LYS A 181 -21.78 -24.65 -3.31
N GLN A 182 -21.67 -25.91 -3.67
CA GLN A 182 -22.00 -26.41 -5.01
C GLN A 182 -23.47 -26.16 -5.37
N LEU A 183 -24.38 -26.40 -4.42
CA LEU A 183 -25.79 -26.14 -4.61
C LEU A 183 -26.10 -24.65 -4.81
N ALA A 184 -25.49 -23.77 -4.02
CA ALA A 184 -25.63 -22.33 -4.16
C ALA A 184 -25.08 -21.83 -5.51
N GLU A 185 -23.94 -22.34 -5.95
CA GLU A 185 -23.33 -22.00 -7.25
C GLU A 185 -24.18 -22.50 -8.43
N SER A 186 -24.71 -23.74 -8.35
CA SER A 186 -25.56 -24.29 -9.41
C SER A 186 -26.91 -23.59 -9.51
N SER A 187 -27.53 -23.24 -8.37
CA SER A 187 -28.79 -22.47 -8.37
C SER A 187 -28.59 -21.06 -8.88
N LYS A 188 -27.47 -20.43 -8.58
CA LYS A 188 -27.10 -19.14 -9.16
C LYS A 188 -26.95 -19.24 -10.68
N GLY A 189 -26.25 -20.26 -11.19
CA GLY A 189 -26.13 -20.48 -12.63
C GLY A 189 -27.49 -20.61 -13.32
N ARG A 190 -28.41 -21.37 -12.72
CA ARG A 190 -29.81 -21.53 -13.25
C ARG A 190 -30.56 -20.19 -13.23
N ALA A 191 -30.43 -19.40 -12.19
CA ALA A 191 -31.06 -18.08 -12.11
C ALA A 191 -30.49 -17.08 -13.15
N ASP A 192 -29.17 -17.13 -13.41
CA ASP A 192 -28.52 -16.33 -14.43
C ASP A 192 -28.98 -16.74 -15.83
N ASP A 193 -29.14 -18.05 -16.10
CA ASP A 193 -29.64 -18.54 -17.36
C ASP A 193 -31.14 -18.19 -17.59
N ALA A 194 -31.97 -18.31 -16.55
CA ALA A 194 -33.37 -17.91 -16.59
C ALA A 194 -33.49 -16.37 -16.87
N THR A 195 -32.61 -15.57 -16.29
CA THR A 195 -32.54 -14.11 -16.56
C THR A 195 -32.21 -13.82 -18.04
N ARG A 196 -31.31 -14.61 -18.65
CA ARG A 196 -31.01 -14.49 -20.10
C ARG A 196 -32.24 -14.85 -20.94
N THR A 197 -32.94 -15.93 -20.58
CA THR A 197 -34.18 -16.34 -21.27
C THR A 197 -35.22 -15.21 -21.22
N VAL A 198 -35.42 -14.55 -20.10
CA VAL A 198 -36.28 -13.35 -20.01
C VAL A 198 -35.83 -12.23 -20.94
N ALA A 199 -34.52 -11.98 -21.02
CA ALA A 199 -34.00 -10.95 -21.93
C ALA A 199 -34.24 -11.30 -23.40
N GLU A 200 -34.13 -12.55 -23.77
CA GLU A 200 -34.43 -13.07 -25.12
C GLU A 200 -35.92 -12.96 -25.41
N ALA A 201 -36.80 -13.41 -24.52
CA ALA A 201 -38.23 -13.27 -24.64
C ALA A 201 -38.69 -11.81 -24.79
N LYS A 202 -38.07 -10.89 -24.03
CA LYS A 202 -38.32 -9.44 -24.20
C LYS A 202 -37.93 -8.92 -25.59
N ARG A 203 -36.83 -9.41 -26.16
CA ARG A 203 -36.45 -9.07 -27.55
C ARG A 203 -37.46 -9.62 -28.56
N ALA A 204 -37.89 -10.88 -28.37
CA ALA A 204 -38.89 -11.50 -29.21
C ALA A 204 -40.22 -10.74 -29.19
N VAL A 205 -40.71 -10.31 -28.03
CA VAL A 205 -41.90 -9.44 -27.91
C VAL A 205 -41.72 -8.13 -28.69
N ARG A 206 -40.58 -7.44 -28.53
CA ARG A 206 -40.32 -6.20 -29.28
C ARG A 206 -40.33 -6.39 -30.81
N THR A 207 -39.76 -7.54 -31.24
CA THR A 207 -39.77 -7.90 -32.67
C THR A 207 -41.19 -8.17 -33.15
N ALA A 208 -42.01 -8.90 -32.39
CA ALA A 208 -43.40 -9.15 -32.73
C ALA A 208 -44.25 -7.87 -32.69
N GLU A 209 -44.01 -6.95 -31.78
CA GLU A 209 -44.65 -5.60 -31.78
C GLU A 209 -44.31 -4.81 -33.05
N GLY A 210 -43.06 -4.88 -33.53
CA GLY A 210 -42.64 -4.30 -34.81
C GLY A 210 -43.40 -4.96 -35.98
N GLN A 211 -43.53 -6.29 -35.98
CA GLN A 211 -44.27 -7.05 -37.01
C GLN A 211 -45.75 -6.65 -37.07
N VAL A 212 -46.41 -6.46 -35.91
CA VAL A 212 -47.80 -5.97 -35.87
C VAL A 212 -47.92 -4.59 -36.49
N LYS A 213 -47.02 -3.70 -36.16
CA LYS A 213 -46.98 -2.35 -36.73
C LYS A 213 -46.78 -2.41 -38.23
N ASP A 214 -45.79 -3.16 -38.69
CA ASP A 214 -45.51 -3.29 -40.14
C ASP A 214 -46.69 -3.92 -40.89
N ALA A 215 -47.37 -4.91 -40.33
CA ALA A 215 -48.55 -5.51 -40.91
C ALA A 215 -49.73 -4.52 -41.00
N THR A 216 -49.91 -3.69 -39.95
CA THR A 216 -50.93 -2.64 -39.93
C THR A 216 -50.65 -1.57 -41.00
N ASP A 217 -49.40 -1.08 -41.09
CA ASP A 217 -49.01 -0.11 -42.12
C ASP A 217 -49.19 -0.67 -43.53
N ARG A 218 -48.83 -1.93 -43.77
CA ARG A 218 -49.05 -2.65 -45.05
C ARG A 218 -50.54 -2.77 -45.37
N ARG A 219 -51.39 -3.11 -44.36
CA ARG A 219 -52.84 -3.17 -44.54
C ARG A 219 -53.38 -1.85 -45.01
N GLU A 220 -53.03 -0.75 -44.37
CA GLU A 220 -53.50 0.59 -44.79
C GLU A 220 -53.05 0.95 -46.19
N GLN A 221 -51.79 0.66 -46.55
CA GLN A 221 -51.24 0.89 -47.88
C GLN A 221 -51.98 0.05 -48.97
N ALA A 222 -52.21 -1.25 -48.66
CA ALA A 222 -52.89 -2.18 -49.58
C ALA A 222 -54.33 -1.74 -49.83
N ILE A 223 -55.08 -1.38 -48.77
CA ILE A 223 -56.46 -0.91 -48.86
C ILE A 223 -56.48 0.45 -49.63
N ALA A 224 -55.60 1.36 -49.34
CA ALA A 224 -55.54 2.65 -50.05
C ALA A 224 -55.18 2.51 -51.54
N SER A 225 -54.30 1.55 -51.86
CA SER A 225 -53.94 1.23 -53.23
C SER A 225 -55.12 0.61 -54.02
N ALA A 226 -55.79 -0.38 -53.37
CA ALA A 226 -56.97 -1.00 -54.00
C ALA A 226 -58.13 -0.02 -54.22
N ASN A 227 -58.40 0.83 -53.24
CA ASN A 227 -59.41 1.87 -53.35
C ASN A 227 -59.10 2.88 -54.51
N ARG A 228 -57.81 3.31 -54.63
CA ARG A 228 -57.41 4.17 -55.77
C ARG A 228 -57.64 3.47 -57.12
N ALA A 229 -57.32 2.18 -57.19
CA ALA A 229 -57.60 1.39 -58.41
C ALA A 229 -59.10 1.34 -58.76
N LEU A 230 -59.94 1.13 -57.70
CA LEU A 230 -61.40 1.18 -57.85
C LEU A 230 -61.90 2.54 -58.29
N ASP A 231 -61.41 3.63 -57.65
CA ASP A 231 -61.83 5.00 -58.04
C ASP A 231 -61.42 5.31 -59.44
N ASN A 232 -60.27 4.89 -59.92
CA ASN A 232 -59.81 5.04 -61.28
C ASN A 232 -60.74 4.27 -62.29
N SER A 233 -61.16 3.03 -61.93
CA SER A 233 -62.06 2.23 -62.74
C SER A 233 -63.45 2.87 -62.81
N LYS A 234 -63.98 3.35 -61.66
CA LYS A 234 -65.26 4.12 -61.64
C LYS A 234 -65.18 5.42 -62.43
N ALA A 235 -64.02 6.10 -62.39
CA ALA A 235 -63.83 7.31 -63.20
C ALA A 235 -63.86 7.03 -64.74
N ARG A 236 -63.22 5.92 -65.18
CA ARG A 236 -63.26 5.45 -66.57
C ARG A 236 -64.70 5.09 -66.99
N GLN A 237 -65.37 4.29 -66.14
CA GLN A 237 -66.79 3.91 -66.42
C GLN A 237 -67.67 5.15 -66.56
N ARG A 238 -67.56 6.16 -65.68
CA ARG A 238 -68.32 7.43 -65.79
C ARG A 238 -68.02 8.20 -67.09
N LYS A 239 -66.70 8.20 -67.48
CA LYS A 239 -66.30 8.86 -68.75
C LYS A 239 -66.96 8.17 -69.93
N VAL A 240 -66.89 6.85 -70.05
CA VAL A 240 -67.52 6.09 -71.14
C VAL A 240 -69.07 6.23 -71.11
N GLN A 241 -69.66 6.24 -69.90
CA GLN A 241 -71.11 6.52 -69.76
C GLN A 241 -71.46 7.93 -70.31
N GLY A 242 -70.68 8.96 -69.95
CA GLY A 242 -70.90 10.31 -70.45
C GLY A 242 -70.65 10.45 -71.96
N GLU A 243 -69.83 9.63 -72.58
CA GLU A 243 -69.65 9.52 -74.03
C GLU A 243 -70.87 8.85 -74.67
N LEU A 244 -71.40 7.79 -74.06
CA LEU A 244 -72.61 7.12 -74.46
C LEU A 244 -73.81 8.10 -74.43
N ASP A 245 -73.99 8.83 -73.33
CA ASP A 245 -75.08 9.78 -73.13
C ASP A 245 -75.03 10.89 -74.17
N LYS A 246 -73.85 11.39 -74.58
CA LYS A 246 -73.69 12.36 -75.68
C LYS A 246 -74.07 11.81 -77.03
N LEU A 247 -73.64 10.51 -77.32
CA LEU A 247 -73.99 9.87 -78.57
C LEU A 247 -75.50 9.56 -78.66
N LEU A 248 -76.16 9.22 -77.55
CA LEU A 248 -77.60 9.05 -77.52
C LEU A 248 -78.39 10.36 -77.68
N ALA A 249 -77.83 11.49 -77.29
CA ALA A 249 -78.42 12.81 -77.46
C ALA A 249 -78.22 13.39 -78.90
N ASP A 250 -77.30 12.81 -79.66
CA ASP A 250 -77.02 13.28 -81.05
C ASP A 250 -77.90 12.51 -82.09
N PRO A 251 -78.84 13.15 -82.74
CA PRO A 251 -79.68 12.49 -83.72
C PRO A 251 -78.95 11.98 -84.99
N SER A 252 -77.70 12.42 -85.17
CA SER A 252 -76.84 12.01 -86.28
C SER A 252 -75.87 10.86 -85.96
N ALA A 253 -75.87 10.40 -84.71
CA ALA A 253 -74.95 9.38 -84.30
C ALA A 253 -75.20 8.02 -84.99
N LYS A 254 -74.13 7.39 -85.47
CA LYS A 254 -74.16 6.07 -86.09
C LYS A 254 -74.48 4.99 -85.06
N HIS A 255 -75.40 4.09 -85.43
CA HIS A 255 -75.85 2.99 -84.57
C HIS A 255 -74.68 2.10 -84.13
N ASP A 256 -73.71 1.86 -85.03
CA ASP A 256 -72.48 1.09 -84.72
C ASP A 256 -71.60 1.74 -83.66
N ALA A 257 -71.49 3.12 -83.69
CA ALA A 257 -70.71 3.83 -82.63
C ALA A 257 -71.39 3.73 -81.28
N ILE A 258 -72.73 3.78 -81.17
CA ILE A 258 -73.49 3.61 -79.99
C ILE A 258 -73.31 2.13 -79.45
N ALA A 259 -73.36 1.12 -80.36
CA ALA A 259 -73.15 -0.25 -80.02
C ALA A 259 -71.74 -0.49 -79.48
N GLN A 260 -70.72 0.09 -80.07
CA GLN A 260 -69.31 -0.01 -79.61
C GLN A 260 -69.12 0.60 -78.21
N VAL A 261 -69.63 1.84 -77.99
CA VAL A 261 -69.50 2.50 -76.69
C VAL A 261 -70.29 1.75 -75.58
N ARG A 262 -71.44 1.11 -75.93
CA ARG A 262 -72.17 0.23 -75.03
C ARG A 262 -71.33 -1.01 -74.62
N GLN A 263 -70.63 -1.59 -75.59
CA GLN A 263 -69.72 -2.72 -75.31
C GLN A 263 -68.54 -2.26 -74.46
N GLU A 264 -67.97 -1.08 -74.70
CA GLU A 264 -66.92 -0.49 -73.86
C GLU A 264 -67.44 -0.21 -72.44
N LEU A 265 -68.66 0.31 -72.28
CA LEU A 265 -69.28 0.55 -70.99
C LEU A 265 -69.48 -0.78 -70.23
N ALA A 266 -69.92 -1.85 -70.90
CA ALA A 266 -70.05 -3.19 -70.27
C ALA A 266 -68.66 -3.73 -69.81
N ALA A 267 -67.64 -3.51 -70.64
CA ALA A 267 -66.25 -3.88 -70.24
C ALA A 267 -65.77 -3.08 -69.04
N GLU A 268 -65.99 -1.76 -69.01
CA GLU A 268 -65.60 -0.93 -67.83
C GLU A 268 -66.43 -1.30 -66.56
N ALA A 269 -67.71 -1.64 -66.72
CA ALA A 269 -68.53 -2.14 -65.62
C ALA A 269 -67.95 -3.47 -65.05
N ALA A 270 -67.49 -4.37 -65.92
CA ALA A 270 -66.77 -5.58 -65.44
C ALA A 270 -65.45 -5.25 -64.74
N HIS A 271 -64.72 -4.24 -65.23
CA HIS A 271 -63.50 -3.76 -64.56
C HIS A 271 -63.79 -3.16 -63.15
N VAL A 272 -64.85 -2.40 -63.00
CA VAL A 272 -65.29 -1.91 -61.67
C VAL A 272 -65.63 -3.06 -60.73
N SER A 273 -66.44 -4.03 -61.21
CA SER A 273 -66.77 -5.19 -60.37
C SER A 273 -65.53 -6.00 -60.00
N ALA A 274 -64.56 -6.19 -60.88
CA ALA A 274 -63.28 -6.82 -60.59
C ALA A 274 -62.46 -6.04 -59.59
N ALA A 275 -62.45 -4.69 -59.65
CA ALA A 275 -61.77 -3.80 -58.75
C ALA A 275 -62.42 -3.84 -57.31
N GLU A 276 -63.76 -3.88 -57.25
CA GLU A 276 -64.48 -4.07 -55.94
C GLU A 276 -64.16 -5.40 -55.29
N ALA A 277 -64.11 -6.47 -56.06
CA ALA A 277 -63.68 -7.80 -55.57
C ALA A 277 -62.19 -7.79 -55.16
N ALA A 278 -61.35 -6.99 -55.84
CA ALA A 278 -59.96 -6.83 -55.45
C ALA A 278 -59.83 -6.04 -54.15
N VAL A 279 -60.61 -5.00 -53.91
CA VAL A 279 -60.63 -4.30 -52.58
C VAL A 279 -61.01 -5.24 -51.47
N THR A 280 -62.08 -6.05 -51.66
CA THR A 280 -62.56 -7.01 -50.66
C THR A 280 -61.48 -8.04 -50.34
N ARG A 281 -60.85 -8.64 -51.37
CA ARG A 281 -59.74 -9.61 -51.17
C ARG A 281 -58.55 -8.96 -50.51
N SER A 282 -58.09 -7.85 -51.00
CA SER A 282 -56.93 -7.14 -50.42
C SER A 282 -57.16 -6.73 -48.97
N THR A 283 -58.38 -6.36 -48.61
CA THR A 283 -58.75 -6.04 -47.21
C THR A 283 -58.72 -7.31 -46.34
N ALA A 284 -59.30 -8.43 -46.83
CA ALA A 284 -59.31 -9.67 -46.10
C ALA A 284 -57.92 -10.26 -45.92
N ASP A 285 -57.09 -10.28 -46.98
CA ASP A 285 -55.70 -10.80 -46.91
C ASP A 285 -54.82 -9.96 -45.99
N ALA A 286 -54.93 -8.64 -46.09
CA ALA A 286 -54.19 -7.73 -45.25
C ALA A 286 -54.66 -7.78 -43.79
N GLN A 287 -55.94 -7.96 -43.49
CA GLN A 287 -56.47 -8.18 -42.14
C GLN A 287 -55.98 -9.49 -41.58
N SER A 288 -56.02 -10.57 -42.34
CA SER A 288 -55.48 -11.88 -41.93
C SER A 288 -53.99 -11.78 -41.55
N SER A 289 -53.20 -10.97 -42.28
CA SER A 289 -51.79 -10.74 -41.93
C SER A 289 -51.63 -10.01 -40.61
N VAL A 290 -52.48 -9.04 -40.30
CA VAL A 290 -52.50 -8.35 -38.98
C VAL A 290 -52.88 -9.30 -37.86
N ASP A 291 -53.93 -10.11 -38.07
CA ASP A 291 -54.41 -11.09 -37.08
C ASP A 291 -53.35 -12.14 -36.75
N ASN A 292 -52.61 -12.61 -37.76
CA ASN A 292 -51.50 -13.54 -37.60
C ASN A 292 -50.34 -12.88 -36.77
N ALA A 293 -50.00 -11.64 -37.08
CA ALA A 293 -48.98 -10.90 -36.34
C ALA A 293 -49.39 -10.65 -34.88
N GLN A 294 -50.68 -10.34 -34.64
CA GLN A 294 -51.22 -10.17 -33.29
C GLN A 294 -51.22 -11.47 -32.51
N THR A 295 -51.56 -12.59 -33.12
CA THR A 295 -51.53 -13.91 -32.54
C THR A 295 -50.08 -14.28 -32.16
N HIS A 296 -49.14 -14.00 -33.03
CA HIS A 296 -47.70 -14.18 -32.74
C HIS A 296 -47.25 -13.31 -31.58
N LEU A 297 -47.62 -12.05 -31.53
CA LEU A 297 -47.31 -11.14 -30.42
C LEU A 297 -47.90 -11.66 -29.10
N TRP A 298 -49.15 -12.13 -29.10
CA TRP A 298 -49.77 -12.71 -27.93
C TRP A 298 -48.98 -13.95 -27.40
N THR A 299 -48.57 -14.82 -28.32
CA THR A 299 -47.75 -15.99 -27.98
C THR A 299 -46.43 -15.60 -27.37
N GLN A 300 -45.73 -14.59 -27.93
CA GLN A 300 -44.47 -14.10 -27.38
C GLN A 300 -44.66 -13.44 -26.00
N LYS A 301 -45.75 -12.74 -25.75
CA LYS A 301 -46.09 -12.19 -24.43
C LYS A 301 -46.33 -13.25 -23.39
N GLN A 302 -47.04 -14.34 -23.74
CA GLN A 302 -47.23 -15.47 -22.86
C GLN A 302 -45.91 -16.20 -22.54
N SER A 303 -45.06 -16.37 -23.53
CA SER A 303 -43.70 -16.89 -23.34
C SER A 303 -42.86 -16.00 -22.41
N LEU A 304 -42.92 -14.70 -22.56
CA LEU A 304 -42.24 -13.77 -21.67
C LEU A 304 -42.75 -13.86 -20.22
N GLU A 305 -44.07 -13.95 -20.03
CA GLU A 305 -44.66 -14.04 -18.68
C GLU A 305 -44.21 -15.35 -18.00
N THR A 306 -44.21 -16.47 -18.75
CA THR A 306 -43.71 -17.74 -18.24
C THR A 306 -42.23 -17.67 -17.86
N ALA A 307 -41.39 -17.13 -18.75
CA ALA A 307 -39.97 -16.95 -18.47
C ALA A 307 -39.71 -16.05 -17.27
N GLN A 308 -40.54 -15.00 -17.08
CA GLN A 308 -40.43 -14.15 -15.88
C GLN A 308 -40.74 -14.88 -14.60
N ARG A 309 -41.83 -15.65 -14.56
CA ARG A 309 -42.22 -16.50 -13.40
C ARG A 309 -41.12 -17.50 -13.04
N GLU A 310 -40.57 -18.15 -14.08
CA GLU A 310 -39.47 -19.12 -13.89
C GLU A 310 -38.20 -18.41 -13.36
N ALA A 311 -37.84 -17.25 -13.91
CA ALA A 311 -36.71 -16.47 -13.45
C ALA A 311 -36.85 -16.01 -11.98
N ASP A 312 -38.03 -15.51 -11.61
CA ASP A 312 -38.32 -15.12 -10.23
C ASP A 312 -38.22 -16.31 -9.27
N ALA A 313 -38.72 -17.49 -9.67
CA ALA A 313 -38.62 -18.72 -8.88
C ALA A 313 -37.14 -19.17 -8.72
N MET A 314 -36.36 -19.15 -9.82
CA MET A 314 -34.94 -19.52 -9.77
C MET A 314 -34.11 -18.52 -8.97
N GLN A 315 -34.42 -17.23 -9.03
CA GLN A 315 -33.77 -16.21 -8.21
C GLN A 315 -34.09 -16.39 -6.73
N ALA A 316 -35.33 -16.70 -6.39
CA ALA A 316 -35.73 -16.96 -5.01
C ALA A 316 -34.99 -18.20 -4.47
N GLU A 317 -34.94 -19.31 -5.24
CA GLU A 317 -34.18 -20.52 -4.89
C GLU A 317 -32.70 -20.21 -4.71
N ALA A 318 -32.08 -19.47 -5.65
CA ALA A 318 -30.67 -19.10 -5.57
C ALA A 318 -30.36 -18.26 -4.31
N LYS A 319 -31.25 -17.34 -3.95
CA LYS A 319 -31.14 -16.55 -2.73
C LYS A 319 -31.25 -17.41 -1.47
N GLU A 320 -32.17 -18.34 -1.45
CA GLU A 320 -32.36 -19.27 -0.32
C GLU A 320 -31.11 -20.15 -0.14
N ARG A 321 -30.64 -20.81 -1.22
CA ARG A 321 -29.44 -21.66 -1.15
C ARG A 321 -28.19 -20.89 -0.78
N ARG A 322 -28.07 -19.67 -1.26
CA ARG A 322 -26.97 -18.79 -0.85
C ARG A 322 -27.06 -18.44 0.63
N GLY A 323 -28.25 -18.09 1.12
CA GLY A 323 -28.47 -17.78 2.53
C GLY A 323 -28.16 -18.96 3.45
N GLU A 324 -28.55 -20.17 3.05
CA GLU A 324 -28.24 -21.41 3.78
C GLU A 324 -26.73 -21.66 3.87
N TYR A 325 -26.02 -21.57 2.73
CA TYR A 325 -24.57 -21.69 2.72
C TYR A 325 -23.87 -20.63 3.58
N ASP A 326 -24.28 -19.37 3.44
CA ASP A 326 -23.65 -18.26 4.18
C ASP A 326 -23.92 -18.40 5.70
N HIS A 327 -25.09 -18.89 6.10
CA HIS A 327 -25.41 -19.18 7.50
C HIS A 327 -24.54 -20.29 8.08
N LEU A 328 -24.42 -21.42 7.39
CA LEU A 328 -23.60 -22.55 7.81
C LEU A 328 -22.12 -22.18 7.86
N ARG A 329 -21.66 -21.39 6.89
CA ARG A 329 -20.30 -20.87 6.88
C ARG A 329 -20.02 -19.95 8.06
N ALA A 330 -20.94 -19.04 8.36
CA ALA A 330 -20.79 -18.14 9.51
C ALA A 330 -20.71 -18.93 10.85
N GLN A 331 -21.47 -20.03 10.97
CA GLN A 331 -21.37 -20.91 12.14
C GLN A 331 -20.00 -21.61 12.22
N ALA A 332 -19.49 -22.11 11.10
CA ALA A 332 -18.15 -22.72 11.03
C ALA A 332 -17.05 -21.70 11.38
N ASP A 333 -17.09 -20.52 10.78
CA ASP A 333 -16.16 -19.42 11.05
C ASP A 333 -16.19 -19.01 12.53
N ALA A 334 -17.37 -18.95 13.14
CA ALA A 334 -17.50 -18.62 14.57
C ALA A 334 -16.88 -19.69 15.48
N ARG A 335 -17.04 -20.98 15.16
CA ARG A 335 -16.39 -22.07 15.91
C ARG A 335 -14.87 -22.03 15.75
N GLN A 336 -14.37 -21.88 14.53
CA GLN A 336 -12.94 -21.78 14.22
C GLN A 336 -12.32 -20.56 14.89
N LYS A 337 -13.03 -19.42 14.89
CA LYS A 337 -12.57 -18.20 15.57
C LYS A 337 -12.38 -18.42 17.07
N LYS A 338 -13.33 -19.05 17.76
CA LYS A 338 -13.19 -19.36 19.19
C LYS A 338 -11.94 -20.17 19.49
N LEU A 339 -11.65 -21.14 18.64
CA LEU A 339 -10.46 -21.99 18.80
C LEU A 339 -9.18 -21.23 18.45
N SER A 340 -9.21 -20.38 17.41
CA SER A 340 -8.12 -19.48 17.07
C SER A 340 -7.82 -18.47 18.18
N ASP A 341 -8.85 -17.88 18.79
CA ASP A 341 -8.69 -16.95 19.92
C ASP A 341 -8.04 -17.66 21.15
N ASN A 342 -8.33 -18.96 21.34
CA ASN A 342 -7.67 -19.75 22.38
C ASN A 342 -6.20 -20.00 22.04
N ILE A 343 -5.89 -20.33 20.79
CA ILE A 343 -4.52 -20.50 20.28
C ILE A 343 -3.72 -19.21 20.52
N ASP A 344 -4.29 -18.06 20.20
CA ASP A 344 -3.61 -16.78 20.36
C ASP A 344 -3.35 -16.45 21.85
N ARG A 345 -4.28 -16.82 22.74
CA ARG A 345 -4.06 -16.70 24.19
C ARG A 345 -2.92 -17.58 24.69
N HIS A 346 -2.87 -18.84 24.23
CA HIS A 346 -1.77 -19.74 24.59
C HIS A 346 -0.42 -19.24 24.07
N LYS A 347 -0.38 -18.71 22.83
CA LYS A 347 0.83 -18.08 22.27
C LYS A 347 1.30 -16.89 23.10
N ALA A 348 0.37 -16.01 23.47
CA ALA A 348 0.66 -14.86 24.32
C ALA A 348 1.16 -15.28 25.72
N GLU A 349 0.59 -16.34 26.29
CA GLU A 349 1.01 -16.86 27.60
C GLU A 349 2.39 -17.53 27.52
N ILE A 350 2.70 -18.26 26.45
CA ILE A 350 4.04 -18.80 26.19
C ILE A 350 5.06 -17.67 26.08
N GLU A 351 4.75 -16.62 25.33
CA GLU A 351 5.63 -15.45 25.19
C GLU A 351 5.87 -14.75 26.52
N ARG A 352 4.81 -14.57 27.31
CA ARG A 352 4.91 -14.02 28.67
C ARG A 352 5.79 -14.90 29.59
N THR A 353 5.62 -16.21 29.53
CA THR A 353 6.39 -17.16 30.29
C THR A 353 7.86 -17.16 29.87
N ASN A 354 8.15 -17.06 28.57
CA ASN A 354 9.51 -16.94 28.07
C ASN A 354 10.17 -15.63 28.55
N ARG A 355 9.46 -14.52 28.60
CA ARG A 355 9.98 -13.28 29.20
C ARG A 355 10.28 -13.42 30.68
N LEU A 356 9.45 -14.16 31.44
CA LEU A 356 9.72 -14.46 32.85
C LEU A 356 10.97 -15.33 33.02
N ARG A 357 11.16 -16.33 32.15
CA ARG A 357 12.38 -17.14 32.08
C ARG A 357 13.61 -16.26 31.79
N ASP A 358 13.56 -15.40 30.78
CA ASP A 358 14.70 -14.57 30.39
C ASP A 358 15.04 -13.54 31.48
N ASN A 359 14.03 -13.01 32.17
CA ASN A 359 14.23 -12.16 33.34
C ASN A 359 14.90 -12.95 34.49
N ALA A 360 14.41 -14.15 34.78
CA ALA A 360 14.99 -15.00 35.81
C ALA A 360 16.45 -15.39 35.47
N GLN A 361 16.73 -15.69 34.20
CA GLN A 361 18.10 -15.97 33.74
C GLN A 361 19.01 -14.74 33.88
N THR A 362 18.47 -13.54 33.57
CA THR A 362 19.20 -12.28 33.75
C THR A 362 19.50 -12.01 35.24
N ASP A 363 18.52 -12.27 36.12
CA ASP A 363 18.69 -12.13 37.57
C ASP A 363 19.70 -13.14 38.10
N ALA A 364 19.63 -14.41 37.65
CA ALA A 364 20.61 -15.44 37.99
C ALA A 364 22.03 -15.06 37.58
N LYS A 365 22.18 -14.52 36.38
CA LYS A 365 23.46 -14.01 35.87
C LYS A 365 23.98 -12.87 36.74
N LYS A 366 23.15 -11.85 37.03
CA LYS A 366 23.53 -10.71 37.88
C LYS A 366 23.98 -11.19 39.28
N ALA A 367 23.20 -12.08 39.89
CA ALA A 367 23.56 -12.64 41.20
C ALA A 367 24.86 -13.44 41.14
N GLY A 368 25.06 -14.22 40.08
CA GLY A 368 26.29 -14.95 39.82
C GLY A 368 27.51 -14.04 39.60
N ASP A 369 27.36 -12.98 38.83
CA ASP A 369 28.40 -12.00 38.55
C ASP A 369 28.80 -11.25 39.83
N LEU A 370 27.82 -10.78 40.64
CA LEU A 370 28.06 -10.12 41.92
C LEU A 370 28.72 -11.07 42.92
N LEU A 371 28.30 -12.33 42.95
CA LEU A 371 28.92 -13.35 43.81
C LEU A 371 30.38 -13.62 43.43
N SER A 372 30.64 -13.70 42.10
CA SER A 372 31.99 -13.88 41.55
C SER A 372 32.87 -12.67 41.82
N GLU A 373 32.32 -11.47 41.63
CA GLU A 373 33.02 -10.21 41.94
C GLU A 373 33.36 -10.10 43.43
N ALA A 374 32.41 -10.36 44.32
CA ALA A 374 32.63 -10.34 45.77
C ALA A 374 33.74 -11.32 46.19
N LYS A 375 33.72 -12.53 45.67
CA LYS A 375 34.77 -13.52 45.90
C LYS A 375 36.13 -13.05 45.38
N SER A 376 36.17 -12.53 44.14
CA SER A 376 37.41 -12.04 43.54
C SER A 376 38.02 -10.87 44.32
N ILE A 377 37.18 -9.97 44.84
CA ILE A 377 37.65 -8.83 45.65
C ILE A 377 38.18 -9.33 47.00
N HIS A 378 37.47 -10.24 47.66
CA HIS A 378 37.85 -10.81 48.92
C HIS A 378 39.18 -11.59 48.85
N ASP A 379 39.39 -12.33 47.74
CA ASP A 379 40.60 -13.14 47.51
C ASP A 379 41.79 -12.29 47.06
N THR A 380 41.61 -10.98 46.76
CA THR A 380 42.68 -10.08 46.28
C THR A 380 42.83 -8.80 47.11
N PRO A 381 43.11 -8.87 48.43
CA PRO A 381 43.23 -7.67 49.27
C PRO A 381 44.44 -6.78 48.87
N GLN A 382 45.48 -7.38 48.27
CA GLN A 382 46.63 -6.63 47.75
C GLN A 382 46.26 -5.66 46.64
N ALA A 383 45.30 -5.99 45.79
CA ALA A 383 44.85 -5.09 44.73
C ALA A 383 44.15 -3.85 45.30
N THR A 384 43.41 -3.97 46.38
CA THR A 384 42.79 -2.87 47.11
C THR A 384 43.85 -1.92 47.68
N MET A 385 44.94 -2.47 48.25
CA MET A 385 46.08 -1.66 48.73
C MET A 385 46.80 -0.93 47.58
N GLN A 386 47.07 -1.60 46.46
CA GLN A 386 47.70 -0.99 45.28
C GLN A 386 46.84 0.14 44.70
N LEU A 387 45.53 -0.03 44.62
CA LEU A 387 44.60 1.01 44.14
C LEU A 387 44.66 2.23 45.10
N ARG A 388 44.68 2.03 46.41
CA ARG A 388 44.80 3.14 47.38
C ARG A 388 46.11 3.92 47.19
N ASN A 389 47.24 3.21 47.00
CA ASN A 389 48.54 3.87 46.75
C ASN A 389 48.52 4.63 45.41
N SER A 390 47.93 4.07 44.34
CA SER A 390 47.88 4.77 43.06
C SER A 390 46.97 6.02 43.06
N ILE A 391 45.95 6.04 43.90
CA ILE A 391 45.10 7.19 44.13
C ILE A 391 45.94 8.31 44.80
N ALA A 392 46.71 7.98 45.89
CA ALA A 392 47.54 8.95 46.58
C ALA A 392 48.60 9.58 45.64
N GLU A 393 49.23 8.76 44.80
CA GLU A 393 50.21 9.30 43.79
C GLU A 393 49.56 10.24 42.77
N ARG A 394 48.35 9.86 42.29
CA ARG A 394 47.64 10.73 41.34
C ARG A 394 47.08 12.02 41.94
N GLU A 395 46.73 12.01 43.22
CA GLU A 395 46.33 13.21 43.95
C GLU A 395 47.47 14.21 43.99
N GLN A 396 48.71 13.76 44.30
CA GLN A 396 49.91 14.63 44.26
C GLN A 396 50.18 15.15 42.82
N ALA A 397 50.02 14.29 41.78
CA ALA A 397 50.21 14.72 40.42
C ALA A 397 49.14 15.75 39.97
N LEU A 398 47.90 15.61 40.42
CA LEU A 398 46.83 16.56 40.13
C LEU A 398 47.08 17.92 40.74
N GLU A 399 47.62 17.99 41.98
CA GLU A 399 48.00 19.25 42.62
C GLU A 399 49.08 20.00 41.81
N THR A 400 50.10 19.27 41.30
CA THR A 400 51.14 19.85 40.46
C THR A 400 50.59 20.36 39.13
N GLN A 401 49.67 19.61 38.49
CA GLN A 401 48.97 20.02 37.26
C GLN A 401 48.10 21.25 37.47
N ARG A 402 47.38 21.37 38.57
CA ARG A 402 46.59 22.54 38.94
C ARG A 402 47.45 23.78 39.03
N ALA A 403 48.62 23.71 39.73
CA ALA A 403 49.58 24.82 39.81
C ALA A 403 50.10 25.24 38.42
N GLN A 404 50.40 24.27 37.54
CA GLN A 404 50.86 24.55 36.17
C GLN A 404 49.78 25.20 35.30
N VAL A 405 48.52 24.74 35.37
CA VAL A 405 47.39 25.37 34.64
C VAL A 405 47.18 26.82 35.10
N GLU A 406 47.28 27.07 36.41
CA GLU A 406 47.16 28.41 36.97
C GLU A 406 48.28 29.35 36.50
N GLU A 407 49.53 28.87 36.46
CA GLU A 407 50.69 29.60 35.96
C GLU A 407 50.53 29.93 34.47
N LEU A 408 50.18 28.95 33.62
CA LEU A 408 49.92 29.17 32.20
C LEU A 408 48.76 30.12 31.99
N GLY A 409 47.70 30.04 32.80
CA GLY A 409 46.57 30.95 32.75
C GLY A 409 46.95 32.41 33.15
N ARG A 410 47.89 32.58 34.08
CA ARG A 410 48.44 33.89 34.42
C ARG A 410 49.30 34.46 33.27
N ALA A 411 50.18 33.64 32.69
CA ALA A 411 51.01 34.02 31.55
C ALA A 411 50.17 34.38 30.32
N GLU A 412 49.13 33.62 30.00
CA GLU A 412 48.21 33.94 28.90
C GLU A 412 47.49 35.28 29.12
N ARG A 413 46.99 35.54 30.33
CA ARG A 413 46.33 36.81 30.68
C ARG A 413 47.27 38.02 30.55
N GLU A 414 48.52 37.85 30.96
CA GLU A 414 49.54 38.89 30.87
C GLU A 414 49.89 39.16 29.40
N LEU A 415 50.13 38.15 28.58
CA LEU A 415 50.32 38.30 27.14
C LEU A 415 49.12 38.97 26.44
N ARG A 416 47.92 38.60 26.80
CA ARG A 416 46.71 39.23 26.29
C ARG A 416 46.61 40.73 26.69
N ARG A 417 47.05 41.14 27.91
CA ARG A 417 47.04 42.48 28.34
C ARG A 417 48.13 43.33 27.59
N ARG A 418 49.33 42.81 27.43
CA ARG A 418 50.43 43.48 26.70
C ARG A 418 50.12 43.67 25.22
N THR A 419 49.42 42.69 24.59
CA THR A 419 49.11 42.71 23.14
C THR A 419 47.77 43.31 22.80
N ARG A 420 46.99 43.83 23.76
CA ARG A 420 45.62 44.32 23.54
C ARG A 420 45.56 45.46 22.52
N ALA A 421 46.48 46.43 22.62
CA ALA A 421 46.54 47.55 21.69
C ALA A 421 46.92 47.12 20.26
N THR A 422 47.88 46.21 20.12
CA THR A 422 48.33 45.70 18.82
C THR A 422 47.24 44.82 18.16
N ARG A 423 46.44 44.08 18.95
CA ARG A 423 45.29 43.29 18.44
C ARG A 423 44.18 44.17 17.90
N ILE A 424 43.82 45.23 18.58
CA ILE A 424 42.84 46.22 18.13
C ILE A 424 43.29 46.87 16.82
N ALA A 425 44.57 47.26 16.72
CA ALA A 425 45.12 47.82 15.49
C ALA A 425 45.06 46.86 14.30
N VAL A 426 45.39 45.59 14.49
CA VAL A 426 45.30 44.54 13.43
C VAL A 426 43.87 44.30 13.01
N LEU A 427 42.90 44.24 13.93
CA LEU A 427 41.46 44.05 13.61
C LEU A 427 40.93 45.26 12.83
N VAL A 428 41.32 46.48 13.18
CA VAL A 428 40.94 47.69 12.43
C VAL A 428 41.52 47.66 11.01
N ILE A 429 42.79 47.31 10.85
CA ILE A 429 43.41 47.16 9.51
C ILE A 429 42.68 46.08 8.67
N LEU A 430 42.34 44.93 9.28
CA LEU A 430 41.64 43.85 8.59
C LEU A 430 40.22 44.25 8.17
N ALA A 431 39.52 44.99 9.04
CA ALA A 431 38.22 45.56 8.72
C ALA A 431 38.27 46.55 7.56
N VAL A 432 39.29 47.44 7.55
CA VAL A 432 39.52 48.37 6.43
C VAL A 432 39.81 47.62 5.12
N VAL A 433 40.63 46.57 5.16
CA VAL A 433 40.95 45.77 3.97
C VAL A 433 39.66 45.07 3.44
N VAL A 434 38.83 44.53 4.33
CA VAL A 434 37.55 43.90 3.92
C VAL A 434 36.62 44.92 3.27
N VAL A 435 36.52 46.11 3.82
CA VAL A 435 35.72 47.22 3.24
C VAL A 435 36.25 47.62 1.87
N VAL A 436 37.57 47.78 1.72
CA VAL A 436 38.19 48.15 0.43
C VAL A 436 37.95 47.04 -0.62
N VAL A 437 38.08 45.78 -0.24
CA VAL A 437 37.79 44.63 -1.15
C VAL A 437 36.31 44.60 -1.51
N ALA A 438 35.41 44.84 -0.56
CA ALA A 438 33.97 44.87 -0.84
C ALA A 438 33.59 46.02 -1.80
N VAL A 439 34.22 47.20 -1.64
CA VAL A 439 34.02 48.33 -2.56
C VAL A 439 34.58 48.04 -3.96
N LEU A 440 35.75 47.40 -4.07
CA LEU A 440 36.33 47.00 -5.34
C LEU A 440 35.47 45.94 -6.06
N VAL A 441 34.96 44.96 -5.33
CA VAL A 441 34.06 43.96 -5.88
C VAL A 441 32.73 44.58 -6.31
N ALA A 442 32.19 45.50 -5.51
CA ALA A 442 30.97 46.22 -5.89
C ALA A 442 31.20 47.10 -7.13
N SER A 443 32.34 47.75 -7.25
CA SER A 443 32.68 48.55 -8.43
C SER A 443 32.94 47.70 -9.70
N MET A 444 33.31 46.41 -9.56
CA MET A 444 33.45 45.49 -10.68
C MET A 444 32.11 44.83 -11.10
N LEU A 445 31.13 44.82 -10.22
CA LEU A 445 29.80 44.24 -10.51
C LEU A 445 28.77 45.27 -10.97
N PHE A 446 28.99 46.54 -10.69
CA PHE A 446 28.06 47.64 -11.04
C PHE A 446 28.68 48.75 -11.92
N GLY A 447 29.89 48.61 -12.42
CA GLY A 447 30.54 49.42 -13.44
C GLY A 447 30.75 48.61 -14.70
#